data_6178aee6c9a95c18b649c3e769b0b80b
#
_entry.id   6178aee6c9a95c18b649c3e769b0b80b
#
_cell.length_a   1.000
_cell.length_b   1.000
_cell.length_c   1.000
_cell.angle_alpha   90.00
_cell.angle_beta   90.00
_cell.angle_gamma   90.00
#
_symmetry.space_group_name_H-M   'P 1'
#
loop_
_entity.id
_entity.type
_entity.pdbx_description
1 polymer ?
#
loop_
_entity_poly.entity_id
_entity_poly.type
_entity_poly.pdbx_seq_one_letter_code
_entity_poly.pdbx_strand_id
1 'polypeptide(L)'
;MPFEFYTASELWTDEHTSQQMLTFHLNENIDVASRKAAFIDRSVDWIVSRFGVSNDTSIADFGCGPGLYAARLARKQAKVTGIDFSKRSLQYAIEDAERNGLSIRYVNANYLEFETDDRFDLVLMIMCDFCALSPKQRTQMLGKFYKLLKPSGCVLLDVFSLVSFEQREEIAEYELNLLDGFWSPNKYYGFLNTFKYEEEKVVLDKYTIVEAGRLRTVYNWLQYFDPDQIHVELAESGFKVEESYSDVSGGVFDAKAGEFAVVARKP
;
A
#
# COMPACT_ATOMS: atom_id res chain seq x y z
N MET A 1 13.24 17.52 -8.24
CA MET A 1 13.84 16.18 -8.05
C MET A 1 12.73 15.21 -7.60
N PRO A 2 12.81 13.90 -7.94
CA PRO A 2 11.85 12.94 -7.43
C PRO A 2 11.73 12.98 -5.90
N PHE A 3 10.50 12.88 -5.39
CA PHE A 3 10.14 12.93 -3.98
C PHE A 3 10.49 14.23 -3.23
N GLU A 4 10.72 15.35 -3.93
CA GLU A 4 11.06 16.64 -3.32
C GLU A 4 9.87 17.20 -2.50
N PHE A 5 8.66 17.05 -3.01
CA PHE A 5 7.43 17.44 -2.32
C PHE A 5 6.61 16.20 -2.00
N TYR A 6 6.19 16.05 -0.76
CA TYR A 6 5.46 14.88 -0.31
C TYR A 6 4.14 15.29 0.34
N THR A 7 3.03 14.99 -0.31
CA THR A 7 1.68 15.37 0.14
C THR A 7 0.74 14.17 0.29
N ALA A 8 1.30 12.95 0.40
CA ALA A 8 0.48 11.73 0.50
C ALA A 8 -0.56 11.80 1.63
N SER A 9 -0.24 12.50 2.74
CA SER A 9 -1.19 12.69 3.84
C SER A 9 -2.50 13.36 3.41
N GLU A 10 -2.48 14.28 2.44
CA GLU A 10 -3.69 15.00 2.01
C GLU A 10 -4.74 14.09 1.37
N LEU A 11 -4.32 13.06 0.63
CA LEU A 11 -5.23 12.06 0.05
C LEU A 11 -6.07 11.33 1.12
N TRP A 12 -5.48 11.10 2.28
CA TRP A 12 -6.04 10.24 3.31
C TRP A 12 -6.62 10.98 4.50
N THR A 13 -6.31 12.28 4.66
CA THR A 13 -6.73 13.08 5.81
C THR A 13 -7.69 14.22 5.49
N ASP A 14 -7.73 14.68 4.23
CA ASP A 14 -8.77 15.63 3.78
C ASP A 14 -10.15 14.95 3.90
N GLU A 15 -11.13 15.65 4.47
CA GLU A 15 -12.42 15.07 4.83
C GLU A 15 -13.15 14.48 3.61
N HIS A 16 -13.24 15.23 2.52
CA HIS A 16 -13.94 14.79 1.32
C HIS A 16 -13.14 13.71 0.58
N THR A 17 -11.85 13.94 0.33
CA THR A 17 -11.00 13.00 -0.42
C THR A 17 -10.89 11.65 0.30
N SER A 18 -10.73 11.64 1.63
CA SER A 18 -10.70 10.40 2.40
C SER A 18 -12.02 9.62 2.34
N GLN A 19 -13.16 10.31 2.21
CA GLN A 19 -14.47 9.66 1.99
C GLN A 19 -14.53 8.99 0.62
N GLN A 20 -14.05 9.66 -0.43
CA GLN A 20 -13.98 9.07 -1.78
C GLN A 20 -13.03 7.88 -1.82
N MET A 21 -11.86 8.00 -1.19
CA MET A 21 -10.92 6.88 -1.08
C MET A 21 -11.53 5.66 -0.38
N LEU A 22 -12.24 5.86 0.72
CA LEU A 22 -12.94 4.76 1.40
C LEU A 22 -13.99 4.12 0.47
N THR A 23 -14.73 4.93 -0.30
CA THR A 23 -15.71 4.42 -1.27
C THR A 23 -15.03 3.54 -2.33
N PHE A 24 -13.87 3.94 -2.84
CA PHE A 24 -13.09 3.13 -3.79
C PHE A 24 -12.56 1.85 -3.15
N HIS A 25 -12.06 1.90 -1.92
CA HIS A 25 -11.63 0.69 -1.19
C HIS A 25 -12.74 -0.34 -1.01
N LEU A 26 -13.96 0.12 -0.78
CA LEU A 26 -15.10 -0.76 -0.51
C LEU A 26 -15.83 -1.21 -1.78
N ASN A 27 -15.45 -0.71 -2.95
CA ASN A 27 -16.03 -1.16 -4.20
C ASN A 27 -15.37 -2.48 -4.66
N GLU A 28 -16.02 -3.58 -4.38
CA GLU A 28 -15.54 -4.93 -4.65
C GLU A 28 -15.36 -5.27 -6.14
N ASN A 29 -15.78 -4.38 -7.05
CA ASN A 29 -15.77 -4.61 -8.50
C ASN A 29 -14.62 -3.90 -9.24
N ILE A 30 -13.85 -3.05 -8.56
CA ILE A 30 -12.75 -2.28 -9.15
C ILE A 30 -11.44 -2.50 -8.39
N ASP A 31 -10.32 -2.34 -9.10
CA ASP A 31 -8.97 -2.49 -8.54
C ASP A 31 -8.24 -1.12 -8.44
N VAL A 32 -8.94 -0.07 -7.99
CA VAL A 32 -8.38 1.30 -7.95
C VAL A 32 -7.62 1.58 -6.66
N ALA A 33 -8.25 1.34 -5.50
CA ALA A 33 -7.65 1.59 -4.20
C ALA A 33 -7.48 0.30 -3.37
N SER A 34 -8.18 -0.76 -3.74
CA SER A 34 -8.05 -2.13 -3.21
C SER A 34 -8.29 -3.13 -4.31
N ARG A 35 -7.88 -4.36 -4.08
CA ARG A 35 -8.19 -5.47 -5.00
C ARG A 35 -9.65 -5.92 -4.84
N LYS A 36 -10.19 -6.52 -5.90
CA LYS A 36 -11.51 -7.18 -5.87
C LYS A 36 -11.58 -8.21 -4.74
N ALA A 37 -12.76 -8.35 -4.13
CA ALA A 37 -12.96 -9.26 -3.00
C ALA A 37 -12.46 -10.69 -3.27
N ALA A 38 -12.79 -11.25 -4.43
CA ALA A 38 -12.34 -12.61 -4.81
C ALA A 38 -10.82 -12.74 -4.94
N PHE A 39 -10.11 -11.66 -5.32
CA PHE A 39 -8.66 -11.66 -5.34
C PHE A 39 -8.09 -11.63 -3.92
N ILE A 40 -8.64 -10.78 -3.04
CA ILE A 40 -8.24 -10.70 -1.63
C ILE A 40 -8.45 -12.05 -0.94
N ASP A 41 -9.58 -12.72 -1.20
CA ASP A 41 -9.86 -14.04 -0.62
C ASP A 41 -8.80 -15.08 -1.04
N ARG A 42 -8.44 -15.14 -2.33
CA ARG A 42 -7.36 -16.02 -2.81
C ARG A 42 -6.01 -15.66 -2.20
N SER A 43 -5.71 -14.37 -2.10
CA SER A 43 -4.46 -13.89 -1.49
C SER A 43 -4.35 -14.32 -0.04
N VAL A 44 -5.42 -14.17 0.73
CA VAL A 44 -5.46 -14.58 2.14
C VAL A 44 -5.30 -16.10 2.27
N ASP A 45 -5.98 -16.89 1.44
CA ASP A 45 -5.85 -18.35 1.45
C ASP A 45 -4.41 -18.78 1.12
N TRP A 46 -3.77 -18.13 0.15
CA TRP A 46 -2.37 -18.36 -0.17
C TRP A 46 -1.44 -17.94 0.98
N ILE A 47 -1.61 -16.75 1.56
CA ILE A 47 -0.84 -16.27 2.70
C ILE A 47 -0.93 -17.28 3.86
N VAL A 48 -2.14 -17.73 4.17
CA VAL A 48 -2.36 -18.72 5.25
C VAL A 48 -1.60 -20.01 4.98
N SER A 49 -1.67 -20.53 3.76
CA SER A 49 -0.97 -21.76 3.35
C SER A 49 0.55 -21.58 3.33
N ARG A 50 1.03 -20.49 2.71
CA ARG A 50 2.47 -20.23 2.50
C ARG A 50 3.24 -20.00 3.79
N PHE A 51 2.62 -19.31 4.76
CA PHE A 51 3.25 -18.92 6.01
C PHE A 51 2.78 -19.76 7.21
N GLY A 52 1.90 -20.74 6.99
CA GLY A 52 1.39 -21.60 8.08
C GLY A 52 0.64 -20.82 9.15
N VAL A 53 -0.19 -19.86 8.73
CA VAL A 53 -0.90 -18.96 9.65
C VAL A 53 -1.84 -19.74 10.57
N SER A 54 -1.73 -19.49 11.87
CA SER A 54 -2.51 -20.12 12.94
C SER A 54 -2.85 -19.10 14.04
N ASN A 55 -3.50 -19.55 15.12
CA ASN A 55 -3.82 -18.73 16.28
C ASN A 55 -2.58 -18.21 17.06
N ASP A 56 -1.40 -18.74 16.79
CA ASP A 56 -0.14 -18.26 17.37
C ASP A 56 0.61 -17.29 16.45
N THR A 57 0.15 -17.13 15.20
CA THR A 57 0.79 -16.26 14.22
C THR A 57 0.41 -14.80 14.47
N SER A 58 1.42 -13.95 14.66
CA SER A 58 1.26 -12.49 14.78
C SER A 58 1.61 -11.80 13.46
N ILE A 59 0.69 -11.01 12.93
CA ILE A 59 0.82 -10.33 11.64
C ILE A 59 0.71 -8.82 11.83
N ALA A 60 1.61 -8.05 11.23
CA ALA A 60 1.47 -6.60 11.09
C ALA A 60 1.13 -6.27 9.63
N ASP A 61 0.02 -5.53 9.44
CA ASP A 61 -0.49 -5.09 8.14
C ASP A 61 -0.29 -3.57 8.02
N PHE A 62 0.75 -3.16 7.28
CA PHE A 62 1.14 -1.77 7.10
C PHE A 62 0.43 -1.17 5.89
N GLY A 63 -0.30 -0.07 6.08
CA GLY A 63 -1.21 0.49 5.10
C GLY A 63 -2.50 -0.34 5.02
N CYS A 64 -3.02 -0.81 6.16
CA CYS A 64 -4.14 -1.75 6.20
C CYS A 64 -5.47 -1.17 5.68
N GLY A 65 -5.57 0.14 5.49
CA GLY A 65 -6.78 0.83 5.01
C GLY A 65 -8.02 0.46 5.82
N PRO A 66 -9.14 0.08 5.15
CA PRO A 66 -10.37 -0.35 5.82
C PRO A 66 -10.30 -1.79 6.37
N GLY A 67 -9.12 -2.39 6.45
CA GLY A 67 -8.89 -3.67 7.10
C GLY A 67 -9.31 -4.90 6.30
N LEU A 68 -9.36 -4.82 4.96
CA LEU A 68 -9.87 -5.89 4.12
C LEU A 68 -9.06 -7.19 4.23
N TYR A 69 -7.72 -7.10 4.27
CA TYR A 69 -6.83 -8.22 4.55
C TYR A 69 -6.84 -8.59 6.03
N ALA A 70 -6.72 -7.59 6.91
CA ALA A 70 -6.68 -7.78 8.36
C ALA A 70 -7.88 -8.57 8.89
N ALA A 71 -9.11 -8.21 8.48
CA ALA A 71 -10.32 -8.91 8.88
C ALA A 71 -10.36 -10.37 8.42
N ARG A 72 -9.92 -10.64 7.18
CA ARG A 72 -9.87 -12.01 6.64
C ARG A 72 -8.83 -12.87 7.34
N LEU A 73 -7.65 -12.32 7.61
CA LEU A 73 -6.59 -13.01 8.36
C LEU A 73 -7.02 -13.29 9.82
N ALA A 74 -7.72 -12.36 10.46
CA ALA A 74 -8.27 -12.57 11.79
C ALA A 74 -9.35 -13.67 11.81
N ARG A 75 -10.18 -13.81 10.76
CA ARG A 75 -11.11 -14.94 10.59
C ARG A 75 -10.36 -16.30 10.48
N LYS A 76 -9.11 -16.27 9.99
CA LYS A 76 -8.20 -17.45 9.98
C LYS A 76 -7.43 -17.60 11.30
N GLN A 77 -7.86 -16.89 12.34
CA GLN A 77 -7.35 -16.92 13.72
C GLN A 77 -5.99 -16.26 13.95
N ALA A 78 -5.41 -15.56 12.96
CA ALA A 78 -4.20 -14.78 13.17
C ALA A 78 -4.40 -13.64 14.18
N LYS A 79 -3.36 -13.31 14.94
CA LYS A 79 -3.28 -12.10 15.77
C LYS A 79 -2.84 -10.94 14.90
N VAL A 80 -3.77 -10.09 14.48
CA VAL A 80 -3.50 -9.04 13.51
C VAL A 80 -3.40 -7.67 14.17
N THR A 81 -2.35 -6.92 13.79
CA THR A 81 -2.21 -5.49 14.05
C THR A 81 -2.22 -4.76 12.73
N GLY A 82 -3.25 -3.96 12.47
CA GLY A 82 -3.35 -3.10 11.29
C GLY A 82 -2.88 -1.68 11.60
N ILE A 83 -2.01 -1.13 10.78
CA ILE A 83 -1.46 0.22 10.91
C ILE A 83 -1.86 1.05 9.70
N ASP A 84 -2.54 2.16 9.92
CA ASP A 84 -2.89 3.11 8.87
C ASP A 84 -3.02 4.53 9.45
N PHE A 85 -2.79 5.56 8.65
CA PHE A 85 -2.97 6.93 9.11
C PHE A 85 -4.30 7.57 8.70
N SER A 86 -5.10 6.91 7.84
CA SER A 86 -6.45 7.30 7.50
C SER A 86 -7.42 6.97 8.63
N LYS A 87 -7.77 7.98 9.44
CA LYS A 87 -8.75 7.80 10.52
C LYS A 87 -10.08 7.24 10.02
N ARG A 88 -10.52 7.66 8.84
CA ARG A 88 -11.79 7.23 8.24
C ARG A 88 -11.77 5.75 7.87
N SER A 89 -10.70 5.30 7.22
CA SER A 89 -10.53 3.88 6.87
C SER A 89 -10.46 3.02 8.12
N LEU A 90 -9.70 3.44 9.14
CA LEU A 90 -9.60 2.71 10.40
C LEU A 90 -10.91 2.69 11.19
N GLN A 91 -11.68 3.78 11.18
CA GLN A 91 -13.01 3.78 11.83
C GLN A 91 -13.92 2.71 11.22
N TYR A 92 -13.94 2.62 9.89
CA TYR A 92 -14.67 1.55 9.21
C TYR A 92 -14.13 0.16 9.59
N ALA A 93 -12.81 -0.01 9.61
CA ALA A 93 -12.16 -1.28 9.95
C ALA A 93 -12.50 -1.75 11.39
N ILE A 94 -12.52 -0.82 12.36
CA ILE A 94 -12.89 -1.08 13.74
C ILE A 94 -14.36 -1.52 13.82
N GLU A 95 -15.27 -0.74 13.22
CA GLU A 95 -16.70 -1.05 13.22
C GLU A 95 -17.02 -2.38 12.52
N ASP A 96 -16.30 -2.71 11.44
CA ASP A 96 -16.44 -4.00 10.76
C ASP A 96 -15.94 -5.15 11.63
N ALA A 97 -14.81 -4.99 12.28
CA ALA A 97 -14.27 -5.99 13.20
C ALA A 97 -15.24 -6.24 14.38
N GLU A 98 -15.79 -5.19 14.99
CA GLU A 98 -16.77 -5.28 16.08
C GLU A 98 -18.03 -6.02 15.62
N ARG A 99 -18.61 -5.65 14.49
CA ARG A 99 -19.80 -6.29 13.91
C ARG A 99 -19.60 -7.78 13.64
N ASN A 100 -18.38 -8.19 13.29
CA ASN A 100 -18.04 -9.58 12.98
C ASN A 100 -17.42 -10.34 14.17
N GLY A 101 -17.32 -9.73 15.36
CA GLY A 101 -16.72 -10.35 16.54
C GLY A 101 -15.24 -10.69 16.38
N LEU A 102 -14.49 -9.91 15.59
CA LEU A 102 -13.07 -10.11 15.34
C LEU A 102 -12.23 -9.30 16.33
N SER A 103 -11.17 -9.90 16.84
CA SER A 103 -10.18 -9.23 17.69
C SER A 103 -8.99 -8.80 16.85
N ILE A 104 -8.97 -7.52 16.45
CA ILE A 104 -7.89 -6.91 15.65
C ILE A 104 -7.44 -5.64 16.36
N ARG A 105 -6.14 -5.44 16.48
CA ARG A 105 -5.58 -4.19 16.97
C ARG A 105 -5.37 -3.24 15.80
N TYR A 106 -6.15 -2.17 15.73
CA TYR A 106 -5.93 -1.09 14.77
C TYR A 106 -5.20 0.08 15.40
N VAL A 107 -4.19 0.62 14.71
CA VAL A 107 -3.36 1.74 15.18
C VAL A 107 -3.39 2.86 14.15
N ASN A 108 -3.91 4.02 14.57
CA ASN A 108 -3.86 5.21 13.73
C ASN A 108 -2.49 5.88 13.85
N ALA A 109 -1.63 5.63 12.91
CA ALA A 109 -0.28 6.18 12.86
C ALA A 109 0.25 6.26 11.42
N ASN A 110 1.13 7.22 11.16
CA ASN A 110 2.01 7.14 10.01
C ASN A 110 2.96 5.94 10.21
N TYR A 111 2.94 4.98 9.31
CA TYR A 111 3.75 3.77 9.44
C TYR A 111 5.26 4.04 9.47
N LEU A 112 5.72 5.16 8.89
CA LEU A 112 7.12 5.61 9.02
C LEU A 112 7.49 5.97 10.46
N GLU A 113 6.53 6.39 11.28
CA GLU A 113 6.70 6.83 12.68
C GLU A 113 6.23 5.79 13.69
N PHE A 114 5.50 4.76 13.24
CA PHE A 114 4.96 3.72 14.12
C PHE A 114 6.07 2.96 14.83
N GLU A 115 5.94 2.82 16.14
CA GLU A 115 6.84 2.03 16.98
C GLU A 115 6.05 1.14 17.93
N THR A 116 6.61 -0.02 18.24
CA THR A 116 6.06 -0.98 19.19
C THR A 116 7.13 -1.96 19.65
N ASP A 117 6.95 -2.51 20.86
CA ASP A 117 7.76 -3.61 21.37
C ASP A 117 7.27 -4.98 20.90
N ASP A 118 6.10 -5.04 20.24
CA ASP A 118 5.58 -6.29 19.67
C ASP A 118 6.50 -6.82 18.57
N ARG A 119 6.47 -8.16 18.42
CA ARG A 119 7.21 -8.87 17.38
C ARG A 119 6.26 -9.74 16.58
N PHE A 120 6.48 -9.76 15.27
CA PHE A 120 5.59 -10.37 14.30
C PHE A 120 6.26 -11.54 13.59
N ASP A 121 5.46 -12.53 13.22
CA ASP A 121 5.90 -13.64 12.37
C ASP A 121 5.88 -13.22 10.90
N LEU A 122 4.93 -12.33 10.55
CA LEU A 122 4.73 -11.83 9.19
C LEU A 122 4.45 -10.33 9.20
N VAL A 123 5.09 -9.60 8.31
CA VAL A 123 4.79 -8.21 7.97
C VAL A 123 4.23 -8.17 6.57
N LEU A 124 3.11 -7.49 6.39
CA LEU A 124 2.47 -7.23 5.10
C LEU A 124 2.58 -5.75 4.77
N MET A 125 2.86 -5.45 3.50
CA MET A 125 2.70 -4.12 2.90
C MET A 125 2.23 -4.34 1.47
N ILE A 126 0.90 -4.34 1.28
CA ILE A 126 0.20 -4.81 0.09
C ILE A 126 -0.46 -3.63 -0.64
N MET A 127 -0.72 -3.76 -1.93
CA MET A 127 -1.26 -2.77 -2.85
C MET A 127 -0.21 -1.77 -3.35
N CYS A 128 1.03 -2.23 -3.50
CA CYS A 128 2.16 -1.44 -3.98
C CYS A 128 2.46 -0.17 -3.15
N ASP A 129 2.07 -0.13 -1.88
CA ASP A 129 2.33 1.00 -0.98
C ASP A 129 3.82 1.33 -0.86
N PHE A 130 4.68 0.31 -0.96
CA PHE A 130 6.13 0.48 -0.96
C PHE A 130 6.62 1.39 -2.10
N CYS A 131 5.93 1.40 -3.24
CA CYS A 131 6.24 2.23 -4.40
C CYS A 131 6.03 3.73 -4.16
N ALA A 132 5.17 4.11 -3.20
CA ALA A 132 4.92 5.51 -2.87
C ALA A 132 6.04 6.14 -2.01
N LEU A 133 6.99 5.34 -1.54
CA LEU A 133 8.07 5.76 -0.65
C LEU A 133 9.30 6.22 -1.43
N SER A 134 9.92 7.32 -0.97
CA SER A 134 11.25 7.70 -1.44
C SER A 134 12.31 6.65 -1.04
N PRO A 135 13.49 6.60 -1.71
CA PRO A 135 14.56 5.66 -1.36
C PRO A 135 14.91 5.69 0.13
N LYS A 136 15.00 6.88 0.73
CA LYS A 136 15.29 7.04 2.17
C LYS A 136 14.18 6.45 3.05
N GLN A 137 12.93 6.65 2.67
CA GLN A 137 11.78 6.10 3.42
C GLN A 137 11.71 4.58 3.26
N ARG A 138 12.02 4.03 2.08
CA ARG A 138 12.08 2.57 1.88
C ARG A 138 13.14 1.91 2.76
N THR A 139 14.35 2.48 2.79
CA THR A 139 15.41 2.00 3.72
C THR A 139 14.94 2.06 5.18
N GLN A 140 14.27 3.16 5.58
CA GLN A 140 13.69 3.28 6.94
C GLN A 140 12.64 2.21 7.20
N MET A 141 11.73 1.95 6.25
CA MET A 141 10.69 0.93 6.40
C MET A 141 11.25 -0.48 6.46
N LEU A 142 12.18 -0.83 5.59
CA LEU A 142 12.84 -2.14 5.63
C LEU A 142 13.59 -2.36 6.95
N GLY A 143 14.32 -1.35 7.42
CA GLY A 143 14.96 -1.40 8.74
C GLY A 143 13.97 -1.56 9.90
N LYS A 144 12.78 -0.93 9.79
CA LYS A 144 11.67 -1.10 10.74
C LYS A 144 11.10 -2.51 10.67
N PHE A 145 10.81 -3.03 9.50
CA PHE A 145 10.33 -4.40 9.31
C PHE A 145 11.30 -5.42 9.91
N TYR A 146 12.60 -5.23 9.63
CA TYR A 146 13.63 -6.10 10.21
C TYR A 146 13.62 -6.10 11.74
N LYS A 147 13.45 -4.94 12.39
CA LYS A 147 13.37 -4.84 13.85
C LYS A 147 12.11 -5.47 14.42
N LEU A 148 10.98 -5.30 13.75
CA LEU A 148 9.67 -5.79 14.21
C LEU A 148 9.47 -7.28 13.98
N LEU A 149 10.17 -7.88 13.04
CA LEU A 149 10.08 -9.32 12.79
C LEU A 149 10.81 -10.14 13.85
N LYS A 150 10.19 -11.25 14.24
CA LYS A 150 10.84 -12.33 14.99
C LYS A 150 11.99 -12.94 14.15
N PRO A 151 12.95 -13.65 14.76
CA PRO A 151 13.87 -14.50 14.00
C PRO A 151 13.09 -15.44 13.06
N SER A 152 13.54 -15.58 11.84
CA SER A 152 12.87 -16.34 10.77
C SER A 152 11.51 -15.81 10.33
N GLY A 153 11.06 -14.65 10.81
CA GLY A 153 9.85 -13.99 10.34
C GLY A 153 10.03 -13.44 8.91
N CYS A 154 8.92 -13.24 8.21
CA CYS A 154 8.92 -12.84 6.81
C CYS A 154 8.26 -11.46 6.59
N VAL A 155 8.68 -10.79 5.53
CA VAL A 155 7.94 -9.69 4.91
C VAL A 155 7.37 -10.18 3.58
N LEU A 156 6.12 -9.81 3.30
CA LEU A 156 5.47 -9.91 2.01
C LEU A 156 5.08 -8.50 1.58
N LEU A 157 5.59 -8.07 0.45
CA LEU A 157 5.22 -6.80 -0.19
C LEU A 157 5.06 -7.00 -1.70
N ASP A 158 4.31 -6.12 -2.34
CA ASP A 158 4.21 -6.03 -3.78
C ASP A 158 4.66 -4.66 -4.29
N VAL A 159 5.12 -4.65 -5.54
CA VAL A 159 5.61 -3.46 -6.21
C VAL A 159 5.19 -3.44 -7.68
N PHE A 160 5.04 -2.24 -8.23
CA PHE A 160 4.88 -2.05 -9.66
C PHE A 160 6.16 -2.43 -10.41
N SER A 161 5.99 -3.18 -11.51
CA SER A 161 7.09 -3.59 -12.37
C SER A 161 7.48 -2.52 -13.40
N LEU A 162 8.64 -2.69 -14.03
CA LEU A 162 9.05 -1.85 -15.17
C LEU A 162 8.10 -1.99 -16.37
N VAL A 163 7.35 -3.10 -16.50
CA VAL A 163 6.31 -3.25 -17.53
C VAL A 163 5.23 -2.19 -17.36
N SER A 164 4.77 -1.96 -16.14
CA SER A 164 3.83 -0.87 -15.84
C SER A 164 4.47 0.51 -16.06
N PHE A 165 5.76 0.68 -15.77
CA PHE A 165 6.45 1.94 -16.05
C PHE A 165 6.44 2.28 -17.54
N GLU A 166 6.75 1.31 -18.41
CA GLU A 166 6.77 1.52 -19.86
C GLU A 166 5.39 1.88 -20.44
N GLN A 167 4.31 1.44 -19.77
CA GLN A 167 2.93 1.77 -20.14
C GLN A 167 2.48 3.16 -19.68
N ARG A 168 3.24 3.81 -18.79
CA ARG A 168 2.92 5.18 -18.35
C ARG A 168 3.31 6.18 -19.42
N GLU A 169 2.42 7.14 -19.64
CA GLU A 169 2.65 8.26 -20.56
C GLU A 169 2.68 9.58 -19.78
N GLU A 170 3.48 10.53 -20.24
CA GLU A 170 3.41 11.90 -19.76
C GLU A 170 2.15 12.56 -20.33
N ILE A 171 1.33 13.11 -19.45
CA ILE A 171 0.11 13.80 -19.82
C ILE A 171 0.03 15.17 -19.17
N ALA A 172 -0.70 16.09 -19.78
CA ALA A 172 -1.06 17.39 -19.23
C ALA A 172 -2.51 17.67 -19.61
N GLU A 173 -3.39 17.53 -18.66
CA GLU A 173 -4.83 17.70 -18.88
C GLU A 173 -5.46 18.53 -17.76
N TYR A 174 -6.61 19.12 -18.06
CA TYR A 174 -7.44 19.76 -17.05
C TYR A 174 -8.92 19.51 -17.32
N GLU A 175 -9.69 19.42 -16.27
CA GLU A 175 -11.11 19.17 -16.38
C GLU A 175 -11.87 19.85 -15.24
N LEU A 176 -13.12 20.25 -15.53
CA LEU A 176 -14.06 20.65 -14.50
C LEU A 176 -14.50 19.40 -13.70
N ASN A 177 -14.28 19.45 -12.40
CA ASN A 177 -14.53 18.32 -11.48
C ASN A 177 -13.74 17.04 -11.85
N LEU A 178 -12.48 17.20 -12.24
CA LEU A 178 -11.58 16.10 -12.59
C LEU A 178 -11.74 14.90 -11.63
N LEU A 179 -11.84 13.68 -12.18
CA LEU A 179 -12.17 12.45 -11.45
C LEU A 179 -13.56 12.49 -10.77
N ASP A 180 -14.56 13.03 -11.49
CA ASP A 180 -15.96 12.99 -11.06
C ASP A 180 -16.24 13.55 -9.64
N GLY A 181 -15.55 14.64 -9.28
CA GLY A 181 -15.73 15.27 -7.96
C GLY A 181 -14.91 14.64 -6.83
N PHE A 182 -13.92 13.80 -7.16
CA PHE A 182 -13.06 13.15 -6.17
C PHE A 182 -12.35 14.13 -5.22
N TRP A 183 -11.90 15.29 -5.75
CA TRP A 183 -11.06 16.21 -5.00
C TRP A 183 -11.82 17.19 -4.10
N SER A 184 -13.08 17.51 -4.43
CA SER A 184 -13.90 18.45 -3.66
C SER A 184 -15.39 18.21 -3.92
N PRO A 185 -16.28 18.45 -2.92
CA PRO A 185 -17.74 18.44 -3.12
C PRO A 185 -18.23 19.69 -3.88
N ASN A 186 -17.39 20.72 -4.00
CA ASN A 186 -17.69 21.95 -4.74
C ASN A 186 -17.21 21.85 -6.18
N LYS A 187 -17.59 22.83 -7.02
CA LYS A 187 -17.01 22.97 -8.35
C LYS A 187 -15.54 23.37 -8.25
N TYR A 188 -14.69 22.65 -8.96
CA TYR A 188 -13.26 22.94 -9.07
C TYR A 188 -12.76 22.63 -10.49
N TYR A 189 -11.64 23.23 -10.85
CA TYR A 189 -10.82 22.76 -11.97
C TYR A 189 -9.68 21.89 -11.41
N GLY A 190 -9.58 20.67 -11.89
CA GLY A 190 -8.44 19.79 -11.64
C GLY A 190 -7.49 19.81 -12.82
N PHE A 191 -6.20 19.91 -12.54
CA PHE A 191 -5.11 19.81 -13.52
C PHE A 191 -4.29 18.57 -13.12
N LEU A 192 -4.13 17.65 -14.07
CA LEU A 192 -3.23 16.51 -13.92
C LEU A 192 -2.03 16.70 -14.84
N ASN A 193 -0.85 16.67 -14.25
CA ASN A 193 0.40 16.59 -15.01
C ASN A 193 1.17 15.35 -14.55
N THR A 194 1.38 14.40 -15.46
CA THR A 194 2.20 13.21 -15.25
C THR A 194 3.60 13.46 -15.82
N PHE A 195 4.61 13.19 -15.00
CA PHE A 195 6.03 13.28 -15.36
C PHE A 195 6.70 11.92 -15.16
N LYS A 196 7.49 11.50 -16.16
CA LYS A 196 8.31 10.28 -16.08
C LYS A 196 9.77 10.64 -15.86
N TYR A 197 10.37 10.05 -14.84
CA TYR A 197 11.80 10.15 -14.55
C TYR A 197 12.45 8.85 -14.99
N GLU A 198 12.96 8.85 -16.22
CA GLU A 198 13.44 7.63 -16.89
C GLU A 198 14.64 6.98 -16.22
N GLU A 199 15.56 7.76 -15.65
CA GLU A 199 16.74 7.23 -14.98
C GLU A 199 16.40 6.58 -13.65
N GLU A 200 15.53 7.21 -12.86
CA GLU A 200 15.12 6.75 -11.54
C GLU A 200 13.97 5.74 -11.59
N LYS A 201 13.31 5.55 -12.74
CA LYS A 201 12.10 4.75 -12.91
C LYS A 201 10.97 5.17 -11.96
N VAL A 202 10.76 6.48 -11.87
CA VAL A 202 9.73 7.12 -11.03
C VAL A 202 8.72 7.84 -11.92
N VAL A 203 7.45 7.77 -11.53
CA VAL A 203 6.38 8.59 -12.11
C VAL A 203 5.83 9.52 -11.04
N LEU A 204 5.57 10.76 -11.42
CA LEU A 204 4.83 11.74 -10.64
C LEU A 204 3.50 12.04 -11.32
N ASP A 205 2.39 11.74 -10.67
CA ASP A 205 1.09 12.33 -10.99
C ASP A 205 0.86 13.55 -10.09
N LYS A 206 1.01 14.74 -10.65
CA LYS A 206 0.81 16.01 -9.96
C LYS A 206 -0.59 16.53 -10.22
N TYR A 207 -1.41 16.53 -9.19
CA TYR A 207 -2.75 17.13 -9.24
C TYR A 207 -2.73 18.53 -8.66
N THR A 208 -3.23 19.51 -9.41
CA THR A 208 -3.48 20.87 -8.91
C THR A 208 -4.97 21.14 -8.95
N ILE A 209 -5.56 21.40 -7.79
CA ILE A 209 -6.98 21.59 -7.60
C ILE A 209 -7.24 23.05 -7.29
N VAL A 210 -8.03 23.72 -8.15
CA VAL A 210 -8.38 25.14 -8.06
C VAL A 210 -9.87 25.26 -7.82
N GLU A 211 -10.25 25.73 -6.66
CA GLU A 211 -11.64 26.01 -6.28
C GLU A 211 -11.77 27.43 -5.70
N ALA A 212 -12.99 27.91 -5.50
CA ALA A 212 -13.21 29.27 -4.98
C ALA A 212 -12.53 29.42 -3.59
N GLY A 213 -11.49 30.28 -3.55
CA GLY A 213 -10.78 30.59 -2.32
C GLY A 213 -9.76 29.54 -1.84
N ARG A 214 -9.57 28.44 -2.59
CA ARG A 214 -8.61 27.38 -2.24
C ARG A 214 -7.83 26.89 -3.45
N LEU A 215 -6.52 26.79 -3.30
CA LEU A 215 -5.63 26.12 -4.25
C LEU A 215 -4.81 25.11 -3.49
N ARG A 216 -4.75 23.87 -3.97
CA ARG A 216 -3.90 22.82 -3.40
C ARG A 216 -3.23 21.99 -4.48
N THR A 217 -2.09 21.43 -4.17
CA THR A 217 -1.37 20.52 -5.06
C THR A 217 -1.08 19.23 -4.34
N VAL A 218 -1.39 18.10 -4.98
CA VAL A 218 -1.09 16.76 -4.49
C VAL A 218 -0.05 16.13 -5.40
N TYR A 219 1.00 15.61 -4.81
CA TYR A 219 2.10 14.92 -5.49
C TYR A 219 1.99 13.43 -5.20
N ASN A 220 1.58 12.65 -6.19
CA ASN A 220 1.50 11.21 -6.10
C ASN A 220 2.72 10.60 -6.80
N TRP A 221 3.69 10.17 -6.03
CA TRP A 221 4.92 9.57 -6.49
C TRP A 221 4.82 8.06 -6.52
N LEU A 222 5.29 7.43 -7.60
CA LEU A 222 5.35 5.98 -7.71
C LEU A 222 6.71 5.56 -8.27
N GLN A 223 7.44 4.78 -7.49
CA GLN A 223 8.65 4.06 -7.93
C GLN A 223 8.24 2.76 -8.61
N TYR A 224 8.91 2.42 -9.69
CA TYR A 224 8.77 1.14 -10.39
C TYR A 224 10.06 0.34 -10.25
N PHE A 225 9.93 -0.97 -10.21
CA PHE A 225 11.05 -1.85 -9.89
C PHE A 225 11.24 -2.94 -10.94
N ASP A 226 12.48 -3.32 -11.17
CA ASP A 226 12.81 -4.68 -11.62
C ASP A 226 13.06 -5.59 -10.40
N PRO A 227 13.02 -6.92 -10.59
CA PRO A 227 13.25 -7.85 -9.49
C PRO A 227 14.62 -7.71 -8.82
N ASP A 228 15.67 -7.42 -9.58
CA ASP A 228 17.03 -7.32 -9.04
C ASP A 228 17.14 -6.10 -8.12
N GLN A 229 16.54 -4.98 -8.50
CA GLN A 229 16.56 -3.75 -7.70
C GLN A 229 15.90 -3.95 -6.33
N ILE A 230 14.70 -4.51 -6.28
CA ILE A 230 14.04 -4.74 -4.99
C ILE A 230 14.74 -5.81 -4.15
N HIS A 231 15.32 -6.84 -4.80
CA HIS A 231 16.13 -7.84 -4.11
C HIS A 231 17.37 -7.23 -3.46
N VAL A 232 18.03 -6.29 -4.14
CA VAL A 232 19.19 -5.56 -3.58
C VAL A 232 18.76 -4.72 -2.36
N GLU A 233 17.68 -3.92 -2.47
CA GLU A 233 17.19 -3.11 -1.34
C GLU A 233 16.86 -3.96 -0.10
N LEU A 234 16.23 -5.13 -0.31
CA LEU A 234 15.93 -6.09 0.76
C LEU A 234 17.20 -6.69 1.36
N ALA A 235 18.14 -7.12 0.53
CA ALA A 235 19.40 -7.71 0.97
C ALA A 235 20.27 -6.72 1.76
N GLU A 236 20.38 -5.48 1.30
CA GLU A 236 21.09 -4.39 2.00
C GLU A 236 20.48 -4.08 3.37
N SER A 237 19.17 -4.33 3.52
CA SER A 237 18.44 -4.20 4.79
C SER A 237 18.53 -5.44 5.68
N GLY A 238 19.31 -6.46 5.28
CA GLY A 238 19.58 -7.67 6.04
C GLY A 238 18.62 -8.84 5.79
N PHE A 239 17.70 -8.71 4.86
CA PHE A 239 16.78 -9.79 4.49
C PHE A 239 17.40 -10.77 3.50
N LYS A 240 16.96 -12.02 3.58
CA LYS A 240 17.17 -13.02 2.55
C LYS A 240 15.90 -13.12 1.71
N VAL A 241 15.97 -12.73 0.44
CA VAL A 241 14.86 -12.95 -0.49
C VAL A 241 14.66 -14.44 -0.68
N GLU A 242 13.44 -14.94 -0.52
CA GLU A 242 13.09 -16.34 -0.73
C GLU A 242 12.55 -16.57 -2.13
N GLU A 243 11.56 -15.77 -2.54
CA GLU A 243 10.83 -16.01 -3.78
C GLU A 243 10.10 -14.74 -4.25
N SER A 244 9.90 -14.64 -5.57
CA SER A 244 9.05 -13.64 -6.21
C SER A 244 7.86 -14.31 -6.87
N TYR A 245 6.71 -13.63 -6.88
CA TYR A 245 5.43 -14.08 -7.42
C TYR A 245 4.84 -13.01 -8.34
N SER A 246 3.92 -13.38 -9.23
CA SER A 246 3.21 -12.39 -10.06
C SER A 246 2.38 -11.41 -9.25
N ASP A 247 1.92 -11.84 -8.07
CA ASP A 247 1.04 -11.07 -7.19
C ASP A 247 1.01 -11.67 -5.78
N VAL A 248 0.31 -11.02 -4.86
CA VAL A 248 0.16 -11.46 -3.47
C VAL A 248 -0.80 -12.64 -3.28
N SER A 249 -1.31 -13.24 -4.35
CA SER A 249 -2.07 -14.50 -4.30
C SER A 249 -1.21 -15.73 -4.63
N GLY A 250 0.10 -15.53 -4.82
CA GLY A 250 1.07 -16.61 -5.03
C GLY A 250 1.12 -17.13 -6.46
N GLY A 251 0.67 -16.35 -7.43
CA GLY A 251 0.81 -16.69 -8.85
C GLY A 251 2.28 -16.89 -9.24
N VAL A 252 2.53 -17.82 -10.16
CA VAL A 252 3.88 -18.04 -10.68
C VAL A 252 4.43 -16.73 -11.26
N PHE A 253 5.67 -16.38 -10.90
CA PHE A 253 6.29 -15.14 -11.36
C PHE A 253 6.25 -15.01 -12.88
N ASP A 254 5.73 -13.89 -13.35
CA ASP A 254 5.69 -13.51 -14.76
C ASP A 254 6.38 -12.17 -14.97
N ALA A 255 7.51 -12.17 -15.65
CA ALA A 255 8.27 -10.95 -15.95
C ALA A 255 7.52 -9.94 -16.84
N LYS A 256 6.35 -10.30 -17.39
CA LYS A 256 5.49 -9.44 -18.19
C LYS A 256 4.32 -8.85 -17.38
N ALA A 257 4.18 -9.24 -16.11
CA ALA A 257 3.16 -8.68 -15.24
C ALA A 257 3.45 -7.22 -14.90
N GLY A 258 2.40 -6.42 -14.70
CA GLY A 258 2.51 -5.00 -14.34
C GLY A 258 2.94 -4.76 -12.90
N GLU A 259 2.95 -5.79 -12.08
CA GLU A 259 3.36 -5.79 -10.69
C GLU A 259 3.94 -7.15 -10.33
N PHE A 260 4.60 -7.25 -9.18
CA PHE A 260 5.02 -8.53 -8.62
C PHE A 260 5.15 -8.43 -7.10
N ALA A 261 5.01 -9.58 -6.44
CA ALA A 261 5.17 -9.71 -5.01
C ALA A 261 6.50 -10.38 -4.66
N VAL A 262 7.05 -9.99 -3.51
CA VAL A 262 8.32 -10.55 -3.00
C VAL A 262 8.13 -11.02 -1.56
N VAL A 263 8.64 -12.22 -1.29
CA VAL A 263 8.78 -12.77 0.06
C VAL A 263 10.25 -12.72 0.46
N ALA A 264 10.52 -12.05 1.56
CA ALA A 264 11.86 -12.01 2.13
C ALA A 264 11.84 -12.34 3.62
N ARG A 265 12.85 -13.06 4.08
CA ARG A 265 12.97 -13.59 5.44
C ARG A 265 14.06 -12.88 6.20
N LYS A 266 13.78 -12.58 7.47
CA LYS A 266 14.81 -12.25 8.46
C LYS A 266 15.55 -13.53 8.85
N PRO A 267 16.89 -13.61 8.66
CA PRO A 267 17.70 -14.76 9.07
C PRO A 267 17.59 -15.09 10.55
#